data_8ab0ad295a8a6da11b7a1452ab32d949
#
_entry.id   8ab0ad295a8a6da11b7a1452ab32d949
#
_cell.length_a   1.000
_cell.length_b   1.000
_cell.length_c   1.000
_cell.angle_alpha   90.00
_cell.angle_beta   90.00
_cell.angle_gamma   90.00
#
_symmetry.space_group_name_H-M   'P 1'
#
loop_
_entity.id
_entity.type
_entity.pdbx_description
1 polymer ?
#
loop_
_entity_poly.entity_id
_entity_poly.type
_entity_poly.pdbx_seq_one_letter_code
_entity_poly.pdbx_strand_id
1 'polypeptide(L)'
;MLYKRCRCGKIIPQALKRCETCQANLKSRHVVYNQTRRDPKAEAFYNSKEWKTLRKVMIDIYDGIDIYALYLNQEILQCDRVHHIVELEDDWSRRLDPFNLIPLNQRTHNTITAQYKQSQASMKAMQKQLYALILRHFGGAGAYQKVLCQALNVAPPLFSGENSPREFFEE
;
A
#
# COMPACT_ATOMS: atom_id res chain seq x y z
N MET A 1 15.79 40.88 -1.96
CA MET A 1 14.86 39.78 -2.34
C MET A 1 15.68 38.68 -2.99
N LEU A 2 15.60 37.42 -2.53
CA LEU A 2 16.41 36.33 -3.06
C LEU A 2 15.65 35.61 -4.19
N TYR A 3 16.38 35.20 -5.22
CA TYR A 3 15.85 34.53 -6.41
C TYR A 3 16.53 33.18 -6.64
N LYS A 4 15.83 32.25 -7.32
CA LYS A 4 16.36 30.95 -7.74
C LYS A 4 15.86 30.59 -9.14
N ARG A 5 16.48 29.58 -9.76
CA ARG A 5 16.03 29.06 -11.06
C ARG A 5 14.92 28.01 -10.88
N CYS A 6 13.82 28.18 -11.60
CA CYS A 6 12.82 27.12 -11.78
C CYS A 6 13.39 26.00 -12.67
N ARG A 7 12.81 24.80 -12.61
CA ARG A 7 13.20 23.67 -13.47
C ARG A 7 13.19 23.97 -14.98
N CYS A 8 12.37 24.92 -15.44
CA CYS A 8 12.33 25.36 -16.84
C CYS A 8 13.34 26.47 -17.17
N GLY A 9 14.23 26.85 -16.23
CA GLY A 9 15.21 27.91 -16.42
C GLY A 9 14.78 29.31 -16.01
N LYS A 10 13.47 29.60 -15.87
CA LYS A 10 12.98 30.94 -15.45
C LYS A 10 13.48 31.27 -14.04
N ILE A 11 13.87 32.55 -13.83
CA ILE A 11 14.19 33.08 -12.52
C ILE A 11 12.89 33.38 -11.77
N ILE A 12 12.79 32.90 -10.55
CA ILE A 12 11.62 33.04 -9.67
C ILE A 12 12.05 33.46 -8.27
N PRO A 13 11.20 34.15 -7.49
CA PRO A 13 11.45 34.37 -6.06
C PRO A 13 11.72 33.08 -5.33
N GLN A 14 12.65 33.10 -4.37
CA GLN A 14 13.07 31.90 -3.63
C GLN A 14 11.91 31.24 -2.86
N ALA A 15 10.91 32.01 -2.45
CA ALA A 15 9.70 31.52 -1.78
C ALA A 15 8.81 30.63 -2.67
N LEU A 16 8.87 30.78 -4.00
CA LEU A 16 8.05 30.02 -4.93
C LEU A 16 8.73 28.68 -5.26
N LYS A 17 8.01 27.58 -5.17
CA LYS A 17 8.52 26.26 -5.57
C LYS A 17 8.73 26.13 -7.07
N ARG A 18 7.89 26.80 -7.89
CA ARG A 18 7.87 26.75 -9.37
C ARG A 18 7.33 28.03 -9.97
N CYS A 19 7.64 28.31 -11.24
CA CYS A 19 6.98 29.40 -11.98
C CYS A 19 5.53 28.99 -12.31
N GLU A 20 4.69 29.96 -12.63
CA GLU A 20 3.27 29.76 -12.95
C GLU A 20 3.06 28.77 -14.09
N THR A 21 3.84 28.85 -15.17
CA THR A 21 3.77 27.94 -16.31
C THR A 21 4.07 26.49 -15.89
N CYS A 22 5.12 26.27 -15.08
CA CYS A 22 5.43 24.94 -14.57
C CYS A 22 4.40 24.42 -13.57
N GLN A 23 3.77 25.30 -12.81
CA GLN A 23 2.70 24.97 -11.88
C GLN A 23 1.41 24.59 -12.62
N ALA A 24 1.05 25.34 -13.66
CA ALA A 24 -0.10 25.05 -14.53
C ALA A 24 0.08 23.71 -15.27
N ASN A 25 1.26 23.47 -15.84
CA ASN A 25 1.59 22.21 -16.52
C ASN A 25 1.53 20.99 -15.57
N LEU A 26 1.86 21.15 -14.29
CA LEU A 26 1.71 20.10 -13.29
C LEU A 26 0.24 19.78 -13.02
N LYS A 27 -0.58 20.81 -12.81
CA LYS A 27 -2.03 20.65 -12.62
C LYS A 27 -2.66 19.96 -13.83
N SER A 28 -2.32 20.38 -15.04
CA SER A 28 -2.78 19.78 -16.30
C SER A 28 -2.36 18.30 -16.40
N ARG A 29 -1.11 17.96 -16.12
CA ARG A 29 -0.62 16.57 -16.14
C ARG A 29 -1.34 15.69 -15.11
N HIS A 30 -1.59 16.18 -13.89
CA HIS A 30 -2.34 15.44 -12.89
C HIS A 30 -3.80 15.23 -13.29
N VAL A 31 -4.44 16.24 -13.89
CA VAL A 31 -5.81 16.13 -14.38
C VAL A 31 -5.89 15.10 -15.52
N VAL A 32 -5.02 15.18 -16.51
CA VAL A 32 -4.97 14.21 -17.62
C VAL A 32 -4.68 12.81 -17.12
N TYR A 33 -3.69 12.63 -16.22
CA TYR A 33 -3.36 11.32 -15.62
C TYR A 33 -4.56 10.74 -14.86
N ASN A 34 -5.25 11.56 -14.07
CA ASN A 34 -6.43 11.11 -13.31
C ASN A 34 -7.59 10.72 -14.23
N GLN A 35 -7.80 11.47 -15.33
CA GLN A 35 -8.87 11.19 -16.28
C GLN A 35 -8.61 9.99 -17.20
N THR A 36 -7.36 9.71 -17.52
CA THR A 36 -7.01 8.69 -18.54
C THR A 36 -6.49 7.37 -17.98
N ARG A 37 -6.07 7.32 -16.71
CA ARG A 37 -5.38 6.16 -16.13
C ARG A 37 -5.95 5.65 -14.82
N ARG A 38 -6.93 6.32 -14.21
CA ARG A 38 -7.58 5.79 -13.02
C ARG A 38 -8.77 4.93 -13.42
N ASP A 39 -8.79 3.70 -12.93
CA ASP A 39 -10.00 2.88 -12.94
C ASP A 39 -11.03 3.54 -12.00
N PRO A 40 -12.21 3.99 -12.52
CA PRO A 40 -13.25 4.61 -11.71
C PRO A 40 -13.74 3.70 -10.57
N LYS A 41 -13.73 2.38 -10.79
CA LYS A 41 -14.11 1.37 -9.80
C LYS A 41 -13.13 1.35 -8.64
N ALA A 42 -11.82 1.35 -8.92
CA ALA A 42 -10.79 1.41 -7.90
C ALA A 42 -10.80 2.76 -7.15
N GLU A 43 -11.01 3.88 -7.84
CA GLU A 43 -11.14 5.19 -7.21
C GLU A 43 -12.32 5.28 -6.26
N ALA A 44 -13.50 4.78 -6.66
CA ALA A 44 -14.68 4.71 -5.80
C ALA A 44 -14.41 3.85 -4.56
N PHE A 45 -13.76 2.70 -4.74
CA PHE A 45 -13.37 1.82 -3.64
C PHE A 45 -12.44 2.52 -2.63
N TYR A 46 -11.35 3.13 -3.08
CA TYR A 46 -10.40 3.83 -2.18
C TYR A 46 -11.03 5.04 -1.46
N ASN A 47 -12.12 5.59 -1.99
CA ASN A 47 -12.88 6.67 -1.36
C ASN A 47 -13.99 6.16 -0.42
N SER A 48 -14.30 4.87 -0.43
CA SER A 48 -15.36 4.27 0.39
C SER A 48 -15.08 4.37 1.89
N LYS A 49 -16.14 4.33 2.69
CA LYS A 49 -16.05 4.35 4.15
C LYS A 49 -15.43 3.04 4.67
N GLU A 50 -15.80 1.94 4.08
CA GLU A 50 -15.34 0.59 4.42
C GLU A 50 -13.81 0.51 4.28
N TRP A 51 -13.28 0.94 3.14
CA TRP A 51 -11.83 0.98 2.93
C TRP A 51 -11.12 1.90 3.93
N LYS A 52 -11.63 3.11 4.14
CA LYS A 52 -11.01 4.06 5.07
C LYS A 52 -10.96 3.54 6.50
N THR A 53 -12.03 2.86 6.92
CA THR A 53 -12.09 2.21 8.25
C THR A 53 -11.10 1.07 8.35
N LEU A 54 -11.12 0.13 7.39
CA LEU A 54 -10.21 -1.01 7.37
C LEU A 54 -8.75 -0.56 7.29
N ARG A 55 -8.44 0.41 6.41
CA ARG A 55 -7.11 0.99 6.30
C ARG A 55 -6.57 1.51 7.64
N LYS A 56 -7.42 2.19 8.42
CA LYS A 56 -7.03 2.68 9.75
C LYS A 56 -6.72 1.51 10.68
N VAL A 57 -7.60 0.52 10.76
CA VAL A 57 -7.39 -0.67 11.59
C VAL A 57 -6.09 -1.36 11.22
N MET A 58 -5.82 -1.53 9.91
CA MET A 58 -4.58 -2.16 9.44
C MET A 58 -3.33 -1.38 9.88
N ILE A 59 -3.35 -0.05 9.84
CA ILE A 59 -2.24 0.77 10.33
C ILE A 59 -2.06 0.61 11.83
N ASP A 60 -3.16 0.63 12.58
CA ASP A 60 -3.15 0.58 14.05
C ASP A 60 -2.60 -0.79 14.57
N ILE A 61 -2.99 -1.92 13.96
CA ILE A 61 -2.52 -3.25 14.41
C ILE A 61 -1.02 -3.53 14.11
N TYR A 62 -0.42 -2.73 13.24
CA TYR A 62 1.02 -2.78 12.95
C TYR A 62 1.80 -1.63 13.64
N ASP A 63 1.18 -0.95 14.63
CA ASP A 63 1.78 0.19 15.35
C ASP A 63 2.27 1.30 14.42
N GLY A 64 1.69 1.44 13.23
CA GLY A 64 2.11 2.38 12.21
C GLY A 64 3.48 2.09 11.60
N ILE A 65 4.02 0.88 11.75
CA ILE A 65 5.37 0.50 11.32
C ILE A 65 5.32 -0.30 10.01
N ASP A 66 6.26 0.00 9.12
CA ASP A 66 6.53 -0.79 7.92
C ASP A 66 7.36 -2.04 8.29
N ILE A 67 6.69 -3.20 8.37
CA ILE A 67 7.36 -4.45 8.76
C ILE A 67 8.32 -4.99 7.70
N TYR A 68 8.18 -4.60 6.42
CA TYR A 68 9.15 -4.95 5.39
C TYR A 68 10.47 -4.22 5.64
N ALA A 69 10.42 -2.92 5.88
CA ALA A 69 11.60 -2.14 6.21
C ALA A 69 12.25 -2.62 7.51
N LEU A 70 11.42 -2.92 8.54
CA LEU A 70 11.89 -3.41 9.83
C LEU A 70 12.68 -4.72 9.70
N TYR A 71 12.12 -5.74 9.05
CA TYR A 71 12.70 -7.09 9.06
C TYR A 71 13.74 -7.33 7.96
N LEU A 72 13.64 -6.64 6.82
CA LEU A 72 14.54 -6.86 5.68
C LEU A 72 15.62 -5.78 5.54
N ASN A 73 15.30 -4.54 5.87
CA ASN A 73 16.25 -3.44 5.77
C ASN A 73 16.84 -3.02 7.12
N GLN A 74 16.30 -3.55 8.24
CA GLN A 74 16.68 -3.15 9.60
C GLN A 74 16.45 -1.65 9.86
N GLU A 75 15.40 -1.09 9.24
CA GLU A 75 15.02 0.30 9.34
C GLU A 75 13.63 0.44 9.96
N ILE A 76 13.46 1.37 10.90
CA ILE A 76 12.16 1.73 11.46
C ILE A 76 11.58 2.86 10.61
N LEU A 77 10.59 2.54 9.78
CA LEU A 77 9.88 3.50 8.95
C LEU A 77 8.41 3.54 9.33
N GLN A 78 7.83 4.75 9.40
CA GLN A 78 6.38 4.89 9.51
C GLN A 78 5.72 4.50 8.19
N CYS A 79 4.64 3.72 8.28
CA CYS A 79 3.80 3.44 7.13
C CYS A 79 2.89 4.64 6.81
N ASP A 80 2.73 4.93 5.53
CA ASP A 80 1.85 6.00 5.03
C ASP A 80 0.75 5.49 4.11
N ARG A 81 0.80 4.19 3.76
CA ARG A 81 -0.17 3.52 2.90
C ARG A 81 -0.39 2.07 3.30
N VAL A 82 -1.47 1.49 2.81
CA VAL A 82 -1.76 0.06 2.91
C VAL A 82 -1.75 -0.52 1.49
N HIS A 83 -0.97 -1.57 1.29
CA HIS A 83 -0.77 -2.26 0.03
C HIS A 83 -1.60 -3.55 0.00
N HIS A 84 -2.22 -3.86 -1.14
CA HIS A 84 -2.84 -5.14 -1.41
C HIS A 84 -1.76 -6.10 -1.93
N ILE A 85 -1.53 -7.21 -1.22
CA ILE A 85 -0.52 -8.22 -1.59
C ILE A 85 -0.89 -8.88 -2.93
N VAL A 86 -2.14 -9.29 -3.09
CA VAL A 86 -2.74 -9.60 -4.39
C VAL A 86 -3.43 -8.32 -4.86
N GLU A 87 -3.00 -7.77 -5.99
CA GLU A 87 -3.49 -6.48 -6.48
C GLU A 87 -4.99 -6.55 -6.85
N LEU A 88 -5.67 -5.41 -6.80
CA LEU A 88 -7.11 -5.34 -7.10
C LEU A 88 -7.45 -5.76 -8.52
N GLU A 89 -6.52 -5.57 -9.45
CA GLU A 89 -6.64 -5.98 -10.86
C GLU A 89 -6.62 -7.51 -11.01
N ASP A 90 -5.90 -8.21 -10.11
CA ASP A 90 -5.78 -9.66 -10.12
C ASP A 90 -6.95 -10.34 -9.41
N ASP A 91 -7.36 -9.81 -8.25
CA ASP A 91 -8.49 -10.34 -7.49
C ASP A 91 -9.25 -9.25 -6.73
N TRP A 92 -10.33 -8.78 -7.34
CA TRP A 92 -11.22 -7.78 -6.75
C TRP A 92 -11.96 -8.26 -5.48
N SER A 93 -12.18 -9.56 -5.35
CA SER A 93 -12.91 -10.13 -4.20
C SER A 93 -12.16 -9.89 -2.89
N ARG A 94 -10.83 -9.84 -2.93
CA ARG A 94 -9.94 -9.65 -1.79
C ARG A 94 -9.66 -8.18 -1.42
N ARG A 95 -10.41 -7.23 -1.99
CA ARG A 95 -10.22 -5.78 -1.76
C ARG A 95 -10.35 -5.35 -0.30
N LEU A 96 -11.18 -6.04 0.49
CA LEU A 96 -11.40 -5.79 1.92
C LEU A 96 -10.93 -6.97 2.80
N ASP A 97 -10.16 -7.89 2.23
CA ASP A 97 -9.56 -9.00 2.98
C ASP A 97 -8.36 -8.50 3.81
N PRO A 98 -8.45 -8.48 5.15
CA PRO A 98 -7.34 -8.01 6.00
C PRO A 98 -6.06 -8.84 5.82
N PHE A 99 -6.19 -10.14 5.47
CA PHE A 99 -5.03 -10.99 5.20
C PHE A 99 -4.31 -10.63 3.91
N ASN A 100 -4.98 -9.90 3.01
CA ASN A 100 -4.40 -9.41 1.77
C ASN A 100 -3.77 -8.01 1.92
N LEU A 101 -3.70 -7.46 3.14
CA LEU A 101 -3.30 -6.08 3.38
C LEU A 101 -2.05 -5.99 4.25
N ILE A 102 -1.12 -5.15 3.84
CA ILE A 102 0.11 -4.86 4.58
C ILE A 102 0.40 -3.35 4.57
N PRO A 103 0.56 -2.71 5.74
CA PRO A 103 0.98 -1.31 5.82
C PRO A 103 2.44 -1.14 5.43
N LEU A 104 2.72 -0.18 4.58
CA LEU A 104 4.05 0.09 4.03
C LEU A 104 4.35 1.59 4.00
N ASN A 105 5.63 1.94 3.99
CA ASN A 105 6.12 3.24 3.60
C ASN A 105 6.10 3.40 2.06
N GLN A 106 5.94 4.61 1.56
CA GLN A 106 5.98 4.90 0.12
C GLN A 106 7.24 4.33 -0.57
N ARG A 107 8.39 4.41 0.09
CA ARG A 107 9.66 3.92 -0.48
C ARG A 107 9.60 2.40 -0.67
N THR A 108 9.18 1.68 0.35
CA THR A 108 9.01 0.21 0.32
C THR A 108 7.95 -0.21 -0.69
N HIS A 109 6.81 0.47 -0.71
CA HIS A 109 5.75 0.23 -1.69
C HIS A 109 6.26 0.35 -3.13
N ASN A 110 7.06 1.38 -3.43
CA ASN A 110 7.65 1.56 -4.76
C ASN A 110 8.60 0.41 -5.13
N THR A 111 9.39 -0.08 -4.17
CA THR A 111 10.29 -1.22 -4.36
C THR A 111 9.50 -2.50 -4.69
N ILE A 112 8.46 -2.81 -3.91
CA ILE A 112 7.60 -3.98 -4.10
C ILE A 112 6.89 -3.91 -5.46
N THR A 113 6.29 -2.75 -5.78
CA THR A 113 5.59 -2.55 -7.07
C THR A 113 6.55 -2.68 -8.27
N ALA A 114 7.81 -2.23 -8.11
CA ALA A 114 8.82 -2.42 -9.15
C ALA A 114 9.15 -3.91 -9.37
N GLN A 115 9.21 -4.71 -8.30
CA GLN A 115 9.43 -6.16 -8.40
C GLN A 115 8.24 -6.90 -9.01
N TYR A 116 7.00 -6.51 -8.67
CA TYR A 116 5.79 -7.07 -9.28
C TYR A 116 5.79 -6.92 -10.81
N LYS A 117 6.32 -5.81 -11.33
CA LYS A 117 6.39 -5.51 -12.76
C LYS A 117 7.51 -6.24 -13.51
N GLN A 118 8.44 -6.90 -12.84
CA GLN A 118 9.55 -7.59 -13.50
C GLN A 118 9.09 -8.87 -14.19
N SER A 119 8.34 -9.71 -13.50
CA SER A 119 7.77 -10.95 -14.01
C SER A 119 6.72 -11.51 -13.06
N GLN A 120 5.85 -12.40 -13.55
CA GLN A 120 4.88 -13.10 -12.71
C GLN A 120 5.56 -13.94 -11.62
N ALA A 121 6.70 -14.56 -11.92
CA ALA A 121 7.48 -15.30 -10.93
C ALA A 121 8.01 -14.39 -9.81
N SER A 122 8.54 -13.21 -10.17
CA SER A 122 8.99 -12.19 -9.19
C SER A 122 7.84 -11.68 -8.33
N MET A 123 6.67 -11.43 -8.94
CA MET A 123 5.48 -11.03 -8.21
C MET A 123 5.06 -12.08 -7.19
N LYS A 124 4.91 -13.36 -7.60
CA LYS A 124 4.54 -14.46 -6.69
C LYS A 124 5.56 -14.65 -5.57
N ALA A 125 6.85 -14.59 -5.87
CA ALA A 125 7.91 -14.68 -4.86
C ALA A 125 7.79 -13.56 -3.82
N MET A 126 7.54 -12.33 -4.27
CA MET A 126 7.36 -11.19 -3.37
C MET A 126 6.07 -11.32 -2.55
N GLN A 127 4.95 -11.75 -3.13
CA GLN A 127 3.71 -12.02 -2.41
C GLN A 127 3.94 -13.03 -1.29
N LYS A 128 4.61 -14.16 -1.58
CA LYS A 128 4.98 -15.17 -0.59
C LYS A 128 5.85 -14.58 0.54
N GLN A 129 6.81 -13.74 0.19
CA GLN A 129 7.66 -13.05 1.17
C GLN A 129 6.85 -12.13 2.08
N LEU A 130 5.91 -11.33 1.54
CA LEU A 130 5.06 -10.44 2.33
C LEU A 130 4.17 -11.21 3.30
N TYR A 131 3.55 -12.30 2.88
CA TYR A 131 2.79 -13.18 3.78
C TYR A 131 3.67 -13.77 4.89
N ALA A 132 4.87 -14.22 4.57
CA ALA A 132 5.81 -14.74 5.55
C ALA A 132 6.21 -13.68 6.61
N LEU A 133 6.38 -12.43 6.19
CA LEU A 133 6.65 -11.30 7.11
C LEU A 133 5.48 -11.04 8.07
N ILE A 134 4.24 -11.08 7.57
CA ILE A 134 3.04 -10.94 8.40
C ILE A 134 3.00 -12.05 9.46
N LEU A 135 3.17 -13.30 9.04
CA LEU A 135 3.15 -14.44 9.98
C LEU A 135 4.28 -14.34 11.01
N ARG A 136 5.46 -13.93 10.58
CA ARG A 136 6.60 -13.69 11.49
C ARG A 136 6.28 -12.60 12.51
N HIS A 137 5.67 -11.51 12.07
CA HIS A 137 5.37 -10.35 12.92
C HIS A 137 4.38 -10.70 14.04
N PHE A 138 3.34 -11.45 13.72
CA PHE A 138 2.28 -11.81 14.67
C PHE A 138 2.49 -13.17 15.37
N GLY A 139 3.53 -13.92 15.03
CA GLY A 139 3.77 -15.24 15.63
C GLY A 139 2.87 -16.34 15.05
N GLY A 140 2.45 -16.22 13.80
CA GLY A 140 1.68 -17.21 13.06
C GLY A 140 0.25 -16.78 12.71
N ALA A 141 -0.39 -17.55 11.82
CA ALA A 141 -1.71 -17.23 11.27
C ALA A 141 -2.80 -17.15 12.35
N GLY A 142 -2.80 -18.06 13.33
CA GLY A 142 -3.79 -18.05 14.41
C GLY A 142 -3.65 -16.84 15.34
N ALA A 143 -2.44 -16.40 15.62
CA ALA A 143 -2.20 -15.18 16.41
C ALA A 143 -2.62 -13.94 15.64
N TYR A 144 -2.30 -13.84 14.34
CA TYR A 144 -2.75 -12.75 13.49
C TYR A 144 -4.27 -12.68 13.41
N GLN A 145 -4.95 -13.83 13.23
CA GLN A 145 -6.41 -13.89 13.22
C GLN A 145 -7.02 -13.37 14.53
N LYS A 146 -6.45 -13.71 15.69
CA LYS A 146 -6.92 -13.18 16.99
C LYS A 146 -6.81 -11.67 17.06
N VAL A 147 -5.68 -11.10 16.65
CA VAL A 147 -5.46 -9.65 16.61
C VAL A 147 -6.50 -8.97 15.70
N LEU A 148 -6.74 -9.52 14.50
CA LEU A 148 -7.73 -8.99 13.57
C LEU A 148 -9.16 -9.06 14.14
N CYS A 149 -9.55 -10.19 14.75
CA CYS A 149 -10.86 -10.33 15.36
C CYS A 149 -11.10 -9.28 16.45
N GLN A 150 -10.11 -9.06 17.29
CA GLN A 150 -10.19 -8.03 18.34
C GLN A 150 -10.29 -6.62 17.76
N ALA A 151 -9.44 -6.28 16.78
CA ALA A 151 -9.40 -4.96 16.19
C ALA A 151 -10.66 -4.62 15.36
N LEU A 152 -11.27 -5.63 14.71
CA LEU A 152 -12.48 -5.48 13.91
C LEU A 152 -13.76 -5.71 14.71
N ASN A 153 -13.67 -6.13 15.96
CA ASN A 153 -14.77 -6.50 16.84
C ASN A 153 -15.70 -7.56 16.22
N VAL A 154 -15.11 -8.64 15.70
CA VAL A 154 -15.83 -9.76 15.07
C VAL A 154 -15.43 -11.09 15.70
N ALA A 155 -16.35 -12.06 15.70
CA ALA A 155 -16.07 -13.41 16.19
C ALA A 155 -15.21 -14.21 15.21
N PRO A 156 -14.28 -15.08 15.68
CA PRO A 156 -13.61 -16.04 14.84
C PRO A 156 -14.57 -17.18 14.40
N PRO A 157 -14.35 -17.82 13.21
CA PRO A 157 -13.30 -17.52 12.25
C PRO A 157 -13.70 -16.39 11.30
N LEU A 158 -12.81 -15.42 11.09
CA LEU A 158 -13.00 -14.35 10.10
C LEU A 158 -13.08 -14.93 8.68
N PHE A 159 -12.50 -16.10 8.47
CA PHE A 159 -12.44 -16.78 7.18
C PHE A 159 -12.49 -18.29 7.37
N SER A 160 -13.59 -18.89 6.96
CA SER A 160 -13.74 -20.30 6.68
C SER A 160 -13.86 -20.44 5.16
N GLY A 161 -12.82 -20.92 4.48
CA GLY A 161 -12.88 -21.12 3.03
C GLY A 161 -11.52 -20.98 2.33
N GLU A 162 -11.53 -21.21 1.05
CA GLU A 162 -10.43 -21.30 0.08
C GLU A 162 -9.45 -20.10 0.02
N ASN A 163 -9.68 -19.03 0.77
CA ASN A 163 -8.84 -17.83 0.82
C ASN A 163 -7.98 -17.73 2.09
N SER A 164 -7.76 -18.85 2.78
CA SER A 164 -6.84 -18.88 3.92
C SER A 164 -5.39 -18.66 3.44
N PRO A 165 -4.55 -17.94 4.22
CA PRO A 165 -3.10 -17.87 3.93
C PRO A 165 -2.43 -19.25 3.78
N ARG A 166 -3.09 -20.35 4.21
CA ARG A 166 -2.60 -21.71 4.08
C ARG A 166 -2.31 -22.11 2.63
N GLU A 167 -3.10 -21.64 1.66
CA GLU A 167 -2.88 -21.98 0.25
C GLU A 167 -1.54 -21.47 -0.32
N PHE A 168 -0.92 -20.48 0.30
CA PHE A 168 0.39 -19.97 -0.12
C PHE A 168 1.58 -20.70 0.52
N PHE A 169 1.34 -21.67 1.43
CA PHE A 169 2.37 -22.35 2.20
C PHE A 169 2.36 -23.88 2.04
N GLU A 170 1.41 -24.45 1.29
CA GLU A 170 1.26 -25.91 1.09
C GLU A 170 1.90 -26.40 -0.22
N GLU A 171 3.00 -25.80 -0.70
CA GLU A 171 3.88 -26.39 -1.73
C GLU A 171 5.31 -26.51 -1.23
#